data_6359efb86d88ccf05f60db99a6f47f16
#
_entry.id   6359efb86d88ccf05f60db99a6f47f16
#
_cell.length_a   1.000
_cell.length_b   1.000
_cell.length_c   1.000
_cell.angle_alpha   90.00
_cell.angle_beta   90.00
_cell.angle_gamma   90.00
#
_symmetry.space_group_name_H-M   'P 1'
#
loop_
_entity.id
_entity.type
_entity.pdbx_description
1 polymer ?
#
loop_
_entity_poly.entity_id
_entity_poly.type
_entity_poly.pdbx_seq_one_letter_code
_entity_poly.pdbx_strand_id
1 'polypeptide(L)'
;MVQSWITSLLVSAAVASSAGIHGFAANVPGSIGRRTPSPDVVTDNFVPVRALHHPHSFRGQKGRYRRQSGGQTNISDYGQVRYVTEVTWGKETFDMMLDTGSSDTWLLQKDYKCLNSNGVQVPKSDCSTTPTFSGNYTGGQIGNVNFNTSYGTGIVAGTFGWEDITIAGITVHNAQVASVTEAYFPTSVSGLFGLAFSSLTGEWPGNDPSKNVKGEYQTYEPVFYKMVNQKLSLPTFSFAPQRNGDNGYLSFGGIPPVNTTGKTASTAILSNQVTSTVPTIERDDFYNIKIEGTTVTAAKKNKGKTNTTHFQSFLAIVDTGTTVTYLPTALSTIIANSFNPAATYVNTSGIYEVPCNATAPKMAFTIGSVNFTISPADLIMQPQFDSSTGLCAVGFQDGGNDSPYTLGGTFLNNVLSTFDLGALEMRFTALGRNNWK
;
A
#
# COMPACT_ATOMS: atom_id res chain seq x y z
N MET A 1 -12.43 -2.42 37.95
CA MET A 1 -13.46 -2.88 37.01
C MET A 1 -13.43 -1.95 35.80
N VAL A 2 -12.45 -2.12 34.95
CA VAL A 2 -12.41 -1.54 33.58
C VAL A 2 -11.74 -2.63 32.75
N GLN A 3 -12.53 -3.64 32.45
CA GLN A 3 -12.20 -4.66 31.46
C GLN A 3 -13.25 -4.55 30.38
N SER A 4 -12.82 -4.64 29.13
CA SER A 4 -13.68 -4.83 27.96
C SER A 4 -13.96 -3.59 27.10
N TRP A 5 -12.92 -3.06 26.41
CA TRP A 5 -13.15 -2.27 25.18
C TRP A 5 -12.05 -2.46 24.12
N ILE A 6 -11.27 -3.55 24.19
CA ILE A 6 -10.26 -3.88 23.17
C ILE A 6 -10.60 -5.26 22.58
N THR A 7 -11.77 -5.36 22.00
CA THR A 7 -12.08 -6.50 21.13
C THR A 7 -12.91 -5.99 19.97
N SER A 8 -12.39 -6.14 18.78
CA SER A 8 -13.05 -6.01 17.48
C SER A 8 -12.83 -4.69 16.75
N LEU A 9 -11.65 -4.52 16.21
CA LEU A 9 -11.45 -3.76 14.97
C LEU A 9 -10.67 -4.63 13.98
N LEU A 10 -11.37 -5.62 13.54
CA LEU A 10 -11.04 -6.34 12.33
C LEU A 10 -11.70 -5.69 11.18
N VAL A 11 -10.95 -5.67 10.12
CA VAL A 11 -11.50 -5.62 8.78
C VAL A 11 -12.60 -6.67 8.65
N SER A 12 -13.77 -6.31 9.09
CA SER A 12 -14.98 -6.87 8.57
C SER A 12 -15.28 -5.98 7.39
N ALA A 13 -15.13 -6.49 6.18
CA ALA A 13 -15.90 -6.01 5.07
C ALA A 13 -17.33 -5.85 5.58
N ALA A 14 -17.76 -4.61 5.78
CA ALA A 14 -19.02 -4.34 6.41
C ALA A 14 -20.13 -4.77 5.48
N VAL A 15 -20.97 -5.65 5.95
CA VAL A 15 -22.28 -5.90 5.39
C VAL A 15 -23.08 -4.61 5.54
N ALA A 16 -23.18 -3.83 4.48
CA ALA A 16 -24.17 -2.76 4.42
C ALA A 16 -25.54 -3.40 4.30
N SER A 17 -26.37 -3.22 5.32
CA SER A 17 -27.79 -3.53 5.23
C SER A 17 -28.41 -2.67 4.12
N SER A 18 -29.21 -3.27 3.30
CA SER A 18 -29.97 -2.66 2.21
C SER A 18 -31.02 -1.67 2.73
N ALA A 19 -30.61 -0.47 3.07
CA ALA A 19 -31.47 0.67 3.18
C ALA A 19 -30.88 1.76 2.28
N GLY A 20 -31.46 1.85 1.06
CA GLY A 20 -31.37 3.01 0.19
C GLY A 20 -29.97 3.43 -0.20
N ILE A 21 -29.17 2.52 -0.78
CA ILE A 21 -28.00 2.90 -1.57
C ILE A 21 -28.57 3.41 -2.91
N HIS A 22 -28.94 4.70 -2.97
CA HIS A 22 -28.66 5.40 -4.20
C HIS A 22 -27.15 5.54 -4.22
N GLY A 23 -26.51 4.43 -4.56
CA GLY A 23 -25.11 4.36 -4.81
C GLY A 23 -24.79 5.41 -5.85
N PHE A 24 -23.90 6.28 -5.56
CA PHE A 24 -22.87 6.51 -6.52
C PHE A 24 -22.15 5.15 -6.71
N ALA A 25 -22.78 4.23 -7.45
CA ALA A 25 -22.01 3.46 -8.38
C ALA A 25 -21.21 4.54 -9.05
N ALA A 26 -19.94 4.69 -8.65
CA ALA A 26 -19.07 5.62 -9.29
C ALA A 26 -19.37 5.48 -10.75
N ASN A 27 -19.71 6.58 -11.43
CA ASN A 27 -19.63 6.65 -12.86
C ASN A 27 -18.13 6.60 -13.22
N VAL A 28 -17.48 5.54 -12.85
CA VAL A 28 -16.44 4.96 -13.69
C VAL A 28 -17.19 4.82 -14.99
N PRO A 29 -16.82 5.55 -16.05
CA PRO A 29 -17.63 5.69 -17.24
C PRO A 29 -18.15 4.31 -17.60
N GLY A 30 -19.46 4.09 -17.39
CA GLY A 30 -20.08 2.80 -17.55
C GLY A 30 -19.74 2.31 -18.92
N SER A 31 -19.37 1.05 -19.06
CA SER A 31 -19.14 0.36 -20.31
C SER A 31 -18.42 1.22 -21.38
N ILE A 32 -17.22 1.69 -21.06
CA ILE A 32 -16.25 1.86 -22.12
C ILE A 32 -15.99 0.43 -22.58
N GLY A 33 -16.59 0.05 -23.69
CA GLY A 33 -16.58 -1.30 -24.24
C GLY A 33 -15.17 -1.85 -24.14
N ARG A 34 -15.02 -3.16 -23.86
CA ARG A 34 -13.75 -3.87 -23.71
C ARG A 34 -12.69 -3.23 -24.59
N ARG A 35 -11.93 -2.31 -24.02
CA ARG A 35 -10.77 -1.76 -24.69
C ARG A 35 -9.76 -2.90 -24.76
N THR A 36 -9.29 -3.17 -25.98
CA THR A 36 -7.95 -3.76 -26.12
C THR A 36 -7.02 -3.02 -25.16
N PRO A 37 -6.13 -3.72 -24.44
CA PRO A 37 -5.19 -3.10 -23.52
C PRO A 37 -4.65 -1.83 -24.15
N SER A 38 -4.75 -0.71 -23.44
CA SER A 38 -4.26 0.57 -23.97
C SER A 38 -2.81 0.36 -24.37
N PRO A 39 -2.39 0.70 -25.59
CA PRO A 39 -0.99 0.62 -25.97
C PRO A 39 -0.20 1.37 -24.91
N ASP A 40 1.08 1.00 -24.70
CA ASP A 40 2.02 1.66 -23.79
C ASP A 40 2.25 3.11 -24.23
N VAL A 41 1.29 3.96 -23.99
CA VAL A 41 1.36 5.38 -24.33
C VAL A 41 2.13 6.08 -23.22
N VAL A 42 3.31 6.61 -23.57
CA VAL A 42 4.06 7.47 -22.67
C VAL A 42 3.27 8.75 -22.48
N THR A 43 3.02 9.12 -21.23
CA THR A 43 2.30 10.33 -20.85
C THR A 43 3.28 11.40 -20.34
N ASP A 44 2.94 12.66 -20.54
CA ASP A 44 3.66 13.79 -19.93
C ASP A 44 3.21 14.07 -18.48
N ASN A 45 2.12 13.45 -18.05
CA ASN A 45 1.58 13.61 -16.70
C ASN A 45 2.24 12.58 -15.74
N PHE A 46 3.50 12.85 -15.38
CA PHE A 46 4.22 12.04 -14.39
C PHE A 46 4.93 12.91 -13.35
N VAL A 47 5.16 12.35 -12.19
CA VAL A 47 5.87 12.99 -11.07
C VAL A 47 6.94 12.04 -10.53
N PRO A 48 8.11 12.55 -10.14
CA PRO A 48 9.12 11.74 -9.48
C PRO A 48 8.62 11.11 -8.19
N VAL A 49 9.00 9.85 -7.96
CA VAL A 49 8.73 9.12 -6.71
C VAL A 49 10.06 8.77 -6.07
N ARG A 50 10.19 9.09 -4.79
CA ARG A 50 11.37 8.77 -3.99
C ARG A 50 11.05 7.64 -3.03
N ALA A 51 12.00 6.73 -2.83
CA ALA A 51 11.94 5.76 -1.75
C ALA A 51 12.56 6.39 -0.50
N LEU A 52 11.78 6.63 0.54
CA LEU A 52 12.28 7.05 1.84
C LEU A 52 12.65 5.81 2.64
N HIS A 53 13.93 5.74 3.02
CA HIS A 53 14.43 4.78 4.01
C HIS A 53 14.41 5.48 5.36
N HIS A 54 13.70 4.94 6.32
CA HIS A 54 13.72 5.49 7.68
C HIS A 54 15.03 5.04 8.36
N PRO A 55 16.01 5.94 8.63
CA PRO A 55 17.15 5.60 9.43
C PRO A 55 16.72 5.65 10.89
N HIS A 56 16.69 4.50 11.53
CA HIS A 56 16.65 4.29 12.98
C HIS A 56 15.33 4.41 13.74
N SER A 57 14.98 3.26 14.24
CA SER A 57 14.43 2.96 15.57
C SER A 57 13.83 4.14 16.33
N PHE A 58 12.55 4.32 16.29
CA PHE A 58 11.85 4.78 17.48
C PHE A 58 12.19 3.81 18.60
N ARG A 59 12.93 4.29 19.60
CA ARG A 59 13.17 3.53 20.82
C ARG A 59 11.84 3.26 21.49
N GLY A 60 11.40 2.05 21.34
CA GLY A 60 10.57 1.35 22.27
C GLY A 60 9.16 1.85 22.43
N GLN A 61 8.25 1.21 21.88
CA GLN A 61 7.14 0.63 22.66
C GLN A 61 6.61 -0.57 21.86
N LYS A 62 6.72 -1.75 22.45
CA LYS A 62 6.20 -2.99 21.89
C LYS A 62 4.67 -2.90 21.85
N GLY A 63 4.13 -2.32 20.79
CA GLY A 63 2.70 -2.35 20.49
C GLY A 63 2.37 -3.68 19.83
N ARG A 64 1.59 -4.51 20.49
CA ARG A 64 1.04 -5.73 19.90
C ARG A 64 -0.16 -5.35 19.05
N TYR A 65 -0.01 -5.33 17.74
CA TYR A 65 -1.15 -5.25 16.83
C TYR A 65 -1.65 -6.65 16.50
N ARG A 66 -2.87 -6.95 16.85
CA ARG A 66 -3.56 -8.17 16.42
C ARG A 66 -4.24 -7.89 15.09
N ARG A 67 -3.70 -8.44 14.00
CA ARG A 67 -4.55 -8.77 12.86
C ARG A 67 -5.52 -9.85 13.32
N GLN A 68 -6.81 -9.64 13.16
CA GLN A 68 -7.79 -10.69 13.40
C GLN A 68 -7.95 -11.49 12.12
N SER A 69 -7.07 -12.38 11.94
CA SER A 69 -7.14 -13.72 11.40
C SER A 69 -5.74 -14.31 11.60
N GLY A 70 -5.57 -15.00 12.71
CA GLY A 70 -4.58 -16.06 12.89
C GLY A 70 -3.08 -15.75 12.86
N GLY A 71 -2.61 -14.52 12.71
CA GLY A 71 -1.18 -14.21 12.68
C GLY A 71 -0.83 -12.96 13.47
N GLN A 72 -0.16 -13.08 14.61
CA GLN A 72 0.47 -11.95 15.29
C GLN A 72 1.75 -11.63 14.55
N THR A 73 1.79 -10.55 13.78
CA THR A 73 3.04 -9.94 13.37
C THR A 73 3.24 -8.67 14.15
N ASN A 74 4.20 -8.68 15.08
CA ASN A 74 4.80 -7.45 15.58
C ASN A 74 5.65 -6.90 14.42
N ILE A 75 5.10 -5.99 13.65
CA ILE A 75 5.92 -5.19 12.74
C ILE A 75 6.61 -4.16 13.63
N SER A 76 7.76 -4.52 14.18
CA SER A 76 8.69 -3.55 14.72
C SER A 76 9.21 -2.73 13.54
N ASP A 77 9.37 -1.42 13.75
CA ASP A 77 9.81 -0.43 12.76
C ASP A 77 11.20 -0.71 12.21
N TYR A 78 11.32 -1.73 11.38
CA TYR A 78 12.53 -1.98 10.61
C TYR A 78 12.45 -1.18 9.32
N GLY A 79 13.08 0.00 9.33
CA GLY A 79 13.41 0.82 8.16
C GLY A 79 12.44 0.69 6.99
N GLN A 80 11.19 1.12 7.17
CA GLN A 80 10.18 1.00 6.13
C GLN A 80 10.59 1.83 4.91
N VAL A 81 10.70 1.19 3.76
CA VAL A 81 10.77 1.91 2.48
C VAL A 81 9.38 2.42 2.17
N ARG A 82 9.23 3.72 2.04
CA ARG A 82 7.99 4.36 1.64
C ARG A 82 8.19 5.07 0.33
N TYR A 83 7.25 4.93 -0.57
CA TYR A 83 7.25 5.67 -1.81
C TYR A 83 6.53 6.99 -1.59
N VAL A 84 7.25 8.09 -1.80
CA VAL A 84 6.72 9.43 -1.61
C VAL A 84 6.85 10.26 -2.87
N THR A 85 5.94 11.20 -3.01
CA THR A 85 5.97 12.20 -4.08
C THR A 85 5.48 13.53 -3.56
N GLU A 86 5.81 14.59 -4.28
CA GLU A 86 5.31 15.92 -4.02
C GLU A 86 3.87 16.05 -4.52
N VAL A 87 2.99 16.51 -3.62
CA VAL A 87 1.60 16.84 -3.92
C VAL A 87 1.35 18.27 -3.45
N THR A 88 0.81 19.10 -4.32
CA THR A 88 0.39 20.45 -3.96
C THR A 88 -1.05 20.42 -3.48
N TRP A 89 -1.25 20.94 -2.28
CA TRP A 89 -2.51 21.03 -1.57
C TRP A 89 -2.86 22.50 -1.45
N GLY A 90 -3.80 22.94 -2.27
CA GLY A 90 -4.06 24.35 -2.44
C GLY A 90 -2.84 25.09 -2.98
N LYS A 91 -2.11 25.79 -2.11
CA LYS A 91 -0.90 26.56 -2.46
C LYS A 91 0.39 26.01 -1.84
N GLU A 92 0.30 24.99 -1.03
CA GLU A 92 1.42 24.41 -0.30
C GLU A 92 1.77 23.03 -0.87
N THR A 93 3.05 22.68 -0.94
CA THR A 93 3.51 21.40 -1.45
C THR A 93 4.07 20.54 -0.33
N PHE A 94 3.67 19.28 -0.30
CA PHE A 94 4.01 18.31 0.73
C PHE A 94 4.53 17.00 0.14
N ASP A 95 5.43 16.34 0.87
CA ASP A 95 5.80 14.96 0.63
C ASP A 95 4.71 14.03 1.18
N MET A 96 4.04 13.32 0.30
CA MET A 96 2.96 12.41 0.64
C MET A 96 3.30 10.98 0.23
N MET A 97 2.96 10.04 1.09
CA MET A 97 3.11 8.61 0.81
C MET A 97 2.08 8.15 -0.22
N LEU A 98 2.52 7.40 -1.21
CA LEU A 98 1.66 6.76 -2.20
C LEU A 98 1.17 5.42 -1.68
N ASP A 99 -0.15 5.21 -1.70
CA ASP A 99 -0.76 4.02 -1.14
C ASP A 99 -1.86 3.46 -2.05
N THR A 100 -1.58 2.35 -2.72
CA THR A 100 -2.57 1.61 -3.50
C THR A 100 -3.37 0.62 -2.65
N GLY A 101 -3.07 0.51 -1.37
CA GLY A 101 -3.80 -0.27 -0.36
C GLY A 101 -4.86 0.53 0.39
N SER A 102 -4.99 1.86 0.14
CA SER A 102 -6.04 2.71 0.72
C SER A 102 -6.47 3.80 -0.24
N SER A 103 -7.59 4.48 0.06
CA SER A 103 -8.24 5.43 -0.88
C SER A 103 -8.33 6.84 -0.37
N ASP A 104 -8.22 7.04 0.94
CA ASP A 104 -8.31 8.36 1.52
C ASP A 104 -7.03 9.17 1.26
N THR A 105 -7.19 10.45 0.93
CA THR A 105 -6.06 11.39 0.80
C THR A 105 -6.12 12.37 1.94
N TRP A 106 -5.02 12.46 2.72
CA TRP A 106 -4.99 13.29 3.93
C TRP A 106 -3.61 13.84 4.26
N LEU A 107 -3.59 14.96 5.00
CA LEU A 107 -2.40 15.61 5.56
C LEU A 107 -2.51 15.76 7.08
N LEU A 108 -1.38 15.69 7.76
CA LEU A 108 -1.25 16.09 9.17
C LEU A 108 -1.49 17.61 9.30
N GLN A 109 -2.42 17.99 10.16
CA GLN A 109 -2.68 19.40 10.46
C GLN A 109 -1.62 19.94 11.43
N LYS A 110 -1.34 21.24 11.33
CA LYS A 110 -0.56 21.94 12.35
C LYS A 110 -1.21 21.72 13.73
N ASP A 111 -0.37 21.43 14.70
CA ASP A 111 -0.80 21.20 16.08
C ASP A 111 -1.68 19.94 16.31
N TYR A 112 -1.65 18.97 15.37
CA TYR A 112 -2.31 17.68 15.60
C TYR A 112 -1.84 17.04 16.92
N LYS A 113 -2.70 16.28 17.56
CA LYS A 113 -2.39 15.50 18.77
C LYS A 113 -1.59 14.27 18.37
N CYS A 114 -0.35 14.20 18.88
CA CYS A 114 0.50 13.03 18.74
C CYS A 114 -0.01 11.93 19.67
N LEU A 115 -0.30 10.76 19.12
CA LEU A 115 -0.74 9.59 19.86
C LEU A 115 0.36 8.52 19.87
N ASN A 116 0.36 7.64 20.87
CA ASN A 116 1.11 6.41 20.83
C ASN A 116 0.27 5.27 20.21
N SER A 117 0.87 4.08 20.09
CA SER A 117 0.22 2.89 19.55
C SER A 117 -1.05 2.44 20.30
N ASN A 118 -1.29 2.93 21.49
CA ASN A 118 -2.48 2.66 22.29
C ASN A 118 -3.54 3.76 22.15
N GLY A 119 -3.34 4.76 21.28
CA GLY A 119 -4.22 5.89 21.10
C GLY A 119 -4.15 6.92 22.24
N VAL A 120 -3.12 6.86 23.10
CA VAL A 120 -2.92 7.81 24.19
C VAL A 120 -2.08 8.97 23.70
N GLN A 121 -2.50 10.20 24.02
CA GLN A 121 -1.74 11.39 23.67
C GLN A 121 -0.37 11.39 24.36
N VAL A 122 0.67 11.69 23.57
CA VAL A 122 2.07 11.80 24.00
C VAL A 122 2.65 13.15 23.57
N PRO A 123 3.82 13.55 24.09
CA PRO A 123 4.48 14.77 23.63
C PRO A 123 4.72 14.76 22.11
N LYS A 124 4.60 15.92 21.47
CA LYS A 124 4.79 16.03 20.01
C LYS A 124 6.23 15.66 19.57
N SER A 125 7.19 15.75 20.48
CA SER A 125 8.56 15.26 20.27
C SER A 125 8.68 13.77 20.01
N ASP A 126 7.66 12.99 20.39
CA ASP A 126 7.62 11.54 20.19
C ASP A 126 7.05 11.16 18.82
N CYS A 127 6.49 12.13 18.09
CA CYS A 127 6.04 11.99 16.72
C CYS A 127 7.06 12.57 15.73
N SER A 128 6.94 12.16 14.48
CA SER A 128 7.76 12.73 13.40
C SER A 128 7.58 14.24 13.26
N THR A 129 8.68 14.94 13.02
CA THR A 129 8.70 16.36 12.67
C THR A 129 8.64 16.52 11.15
N THR A 130 7.47 16.42 10.58
CA THR A 130 7.25 16.64 9.14
C THR A 130 6.57 17.99 8.91
N PRO A 131 6.68 18.58 7.70
CA PRO A 131 5.82 19.69 7.34
C PRO A 131 4.35 19.32 7.53
N THR A 132 3.57 20.24 8.10
CA THR A 132 2.16 20.04 8.41
C THR A 132 1.32 21.14 7.76
N PHE A 133 0.12 20.80 7.34
CA PHE A 133 -0.85 21.74 6.78
C PHE A 133 -1.26 22.77 7.83
N SER A 134 -1.10 24.05 7.52
CA SER A 134 -1.34 25.15 8.47
C SER A 134 -2.60 25.96 8.17
N GLY A 135 -3.16 25.78 6.97
CA GLY A 135 -4.31 26.55 6.51
C GLY A 135 -5.65 25.87 6.74
N ASN A 136 -6.69 26.60 6.40
CA ASN A 136 -8.04 26.08 6.27
C ASN A 136 -8.24 25.57 4.84
N TYR A 137 -9.16 24.66 4.63
CA TYR A 137 -9.56 24.23 3.30
C TYR A 137 -10.01 25.41 2.44
N THR A 138 -9.49 25.54 1.21
CA THR A 138 -9.83 26.64 0.33
C THR A 138 -11.29 26.61 -0.12
N GLY A 139 -11.87 25.41 -0.28
CA GLY A 139 -13.28 25.18 -0.59
C GLY A 139 -14.17 25.02 0.64
N GLY A 140 -13.61 25.17 1.86
CA GLY A 140 -14.33 25.05 3.12
C GLY A 140 -14.38 23.63 3.68
N GLN A 141 -14.66 23.54 4.97
CA GLN A 141 -14.82 22.28 5.70
C GLN A 141 -16.18 21.64 5.39
N ILE A 142 -16.22 20.33 5.27
CA ILE A 142 -17.45 19.54 5.16
C ILE A 142 -17.99 19.31 6.57
N GLY A 143 -19.21 19.79 6.84
CA GLY A 143 -19.85 19.65 8.15
C GLY A 143 -20.58 18.33 8.32
N ASN A 144 -20.81 17.92 9.58
CA ASN A 144 -21.54 16.71 9.98
C ASN A 144 -20.91 15.39 9.50
N VAL A 145 -19.63 15.42 9.21
CA VAL A 145 -18.82 14.24 8.89
C VAL A 145 -17.46 14.34 9.56
N ASN A 146 -16.84 13.19 9.82
CA ASN A 146 -15.49 13.11 10.35
C ASN A 146 -14.66 12.05 9.63
N PHE A 147 -13.35 12.23 9.68
CA PHE A 147 -12.37 11.28 9.21
C PHE A 147 -11.85 10.46 10.39
N ASN A 148 -11.91 9.14 10.30
CA ASN A 148 -11.32 8.25 11.30
C ASN A 148 -11.02 6.91 10.66
N THR A 149 -9.75 6.57 10.55
CA THR A 149 -9.32 5.32 9.93
C THR A 149 -8.10 4.72 10.62
N SER A 150 -7.94 3.40 10.43
CA SER A 150 -6.82 2.64 10.98
C SER A 150 -6.09 1.93 9.86
N TYR A 151 -4.79 2.10 9.84
CA TYR A 151 -3.86 1.42 8.93
C TYR A 151 -3.19 0.25 9.66
N GLY A 152 -2.48 -0.59 8.92
CA GLY A 152 -1.69 -1.67 9.52
C GLY A 152 -0.68 -1.18 10.58
N THR A 153 -0.21 0.04 10.46
CA THR A 153 0.82 0.64 11.34
C THR A 153 0.41 1.96 11.97
N GLY A 154 -0.85 2.40 11.88
CA GLY A 154 -1.24 3.69 12.40
C GLY A 154 -2.74 3.90 12.52
N ILE A 155 -3.11 4.94 13.26
CA ILE A 155 -4.48 5.45 13.39
C ILE A 155 -4.46 6.95 13.16
N VAL A 156 -5.46 7.46 12.46
CA VAL A 156 -5.61 8.89 12.19
C VAL A 156 -7.08 9.29 12.33
N ALA A 157 -7.32 10.50 12.84
CA ALA A 157 -8.64 11.10 12.91
C ALA A 157 -8.58 12.59 12.58
N GLY A 158 -9.66 13.12 12.02
CA GLY A 158 -9.68 14.51 11.60
C GLY A 158 -10.99 14.94 10.99
N THR A 159 -10.92 15.95 10.13
CA THR A 159 -12.07 16.55 9.42
C THR A 159 -11.90 16.40 7.92
N PHE A 160 -13.01 16.49 7.19
CA PHE A 160 -13.01 16.59 5.74
C PHE A 160 -13.22 18.04 5.27
N GLY A 161 -12.72 18.33 4.09
CA GLY A 161 -12.94 19.58 3.39
C GLY A 161 -12.70 19.47 1.90
N TRP A 162 -13.03 20.55 1.21
CA TRP A 162 -12.84 20.69 -0.23
C TRP A 162 -11.53 21.43 -0.51
N GLU A 163 -10.68 20.84 -1.36
CA GLU A 163 -9.39 21.43 -1.70
C GLU A 163 -9.01 21.15 -3.15
N ASP A 164 -8.21 22.04 -3.73
CA ASP A 164 -7.56 21.79 -5.01
C ASP A 164 -6.25 21.01 -4.82
N ILE A 165 -6.15 19.86 -5.46
CA ILE A 165 -5.00 18.96 -5.34
C ILE A 165 -4.27 18.91 -6.68
N THR A 166 -2.98 19.26 -6.67
CA THR A 166 -2.14 19.17 -7.88
C THR A 166 -1.09 18.09 -7.71
N ILE A 167 -1.06 17.15 -8.64
CA ILE A 167 -0.10 16.06 -8.72
C ILE A 167 0.23 15.77 -10.19
N ALA A 168 1.49 15.51 -10.51
CA ALA A 168 1.93 15.21 -11.89
C ALA A 168 1.50 16.27 -12.92
N GLY A 169 1.46 17.54 -12.53
CA GLY A 169 1.00 18.65 -13.39
C GLY A 169 -0.51 18.73 -13.60
N ILE A 170 -1.30 17.85 -12.98
CA ILE A 170 -2.77 17.85 -13.07
C ILE A 170 -3.35 18.46 -11.80
N THR A 171 -4.20 19.48 -11.93
CA THR A 171 -4.96 20.06 -10.82
C THR A 171 -6.38 19.51 -10.80
N VAL A 172 -6.71 18.77 -9.74
CA VAL A 172 -8.05 18.25 -9.45
C VAL A 172 -8.75 19.27 -8.58
N HIS A 173 -9.78 19.91 -9.12
CA HIS A 173 -10.49 20.95 -8.41
C HIS A 173 -11.53 20.39 -7.43
N ASN A 174 -11.61 21.03 -6.26
CA ASN A 174 -12.64 20.75 -5.26
C ASN A 174 -12.69 19.26 -4.87
N ALA A 175 -11.53 18.64 -4.62
CA ALA A 175 -11.43 17.27 -4.15
C ALA A 175 -11.81 17.18 -2.66
N GLN A 176 -12.51 16.12 -2.26
CA GLN A 176 -12.75 15.80 -0.85
C GLN A 176 -11.49 15.15 -0.28
N VAL A 177 -10.93 15.75 0.76
CA VAL A 177 -9.68 15.35 1.38
C VAL A 177 -9.74 15.58 2.89
N ALA A 178 -8.88 14.90 3.65
CA ALA A 178 -8.92 15.00 5.10
C ALA A 178 -7.71 15.74 5.69
N SER A 179 -7.96 16.55 6.73
CA SER A 179 -6.95 17.17 7.59
C SER A 179 -6.97 16.46 8.94
N VAL A 180 -5.84 15.82 9.28
CA VAL A 180 -5.71 14.97 10.45
C VAL A 180 -5.34 15.78 11.67
N THR A 181 -6.20 15.72 12.68
CA THR A 181 -6.04 16.43 13.97
C THR A 181 -5.52 15.55 15.10
N GLU A 182 -5.57 14.22 14.93
CA GLU A 182 -5.05 13.24 15.89
C GLU A 182 -4.40 12.09 15.11
N ALA A 183 -3.18 11.70 15.46
CA ALA A 183 -2.48 10.63 14.77
C ALA A 183 -1.51 9.84 15.66
N TYR A 184 -1.51 8.52 15.49
CA TYR A 184 -0.36 7.66 15.61
C TYR A 184 -0.01 7.18 14.22
N PHE A 185 0.99 7.77 13.63
CA PHE A 185 1.43 7.39 12.28
C PHE A 185 2.97 7.47 12.23
N PRO A 186 3.66 6.33 12.48
CA PRO A 186 5.11 6.29 12.63
C PRO A 186 5.80 6.44 11.28
N THR A 187 5.83 7.67 10.77
CA THR A 187 6.44 7.99 9.47
C THR A 187 6.91 9.43 9.44
N SER A 188 7.86 9.72 8.56
CA SER A 188 8.41 11.06 8.33
C SER A 188 7.78 11.77 7.14
N VAL A 189 6.58 11.37 6.70
CA VAL A 189 5.83 12.02 5.62
C VAL A 189 4.71 12.88 6.16
N SER A 190 4.32 13.90 5.38
CA SER A 190 3.29 14.86 5.78
C SER A 190 1.88 14.29 5.73
N GLY A 191 1.66 13.24 4.92
CA GLY A 191 0.36 12.62 4.72
C GLY A 191 0.41 11.45 3.77
N LEU A 192 -0.78 11.05 3.30
CA LEU A 192 -0.97 9.90 2.45
C LEU A 192 -1.85 10.27 1.25
N PHE A 193 -1.46 9.83 0.06
CA PHE A 193 -2.22 9.93 -1.18
C PHE A 193 -2.75 8.55 -1.56
N GLY A 194 -4.05 8.32 -1.30
CA GLY A 194 -4.71 7.05 -1.55
C GLY A 194 -5.04 6.85 -3.02
N LEU A 195 -4.79 5.64 -3.53
CA LEU A 195 -4.96 5.28 -4.93
C LEU A 195 -5.81 4.01 -5.12
N ALA A 196 -6.37 3.43 -4.04
CA ALA A 196 -7.26 2.27 -4.14
C ALA A 196 -8.67 2.65 -4.62
N PHE A 197 -9.57 1.68 -4.67
CA PHE A 197 -10.95 1.88 -5.13
C PHE A 197 -11.77 2.73 -4.16
N SER A 198 -12.75 3.47 -4.68
CA SER A 198 -13.62 4.35 -3.88
C SER A 198 -14.36 3.63 -2.74
N SER A 199 -14.56 2.33 -2.85
CA SER A 199 -15.14 1.48 -1.80
C SER A 199 -14.36 1.44 -0.49
N LEU A 200 -13.06 1.79 -0.52
CA LEU A 200 -12.19 1.87 0.66
C LEU A 200 -12.09 3.27 1.26
N THR A 201 -12.81 4.26 0.72
CA THR A 201 -12.93 5.57 1.39
C THR A 201 -13.86 5.46 2.59
N GLY A 202 -13.59 6.21 3.65
CA GLY A 202 -14.35 6.14 4.89
C GLY A 202 -14.70 7.51 5.46
N GLU A 203 -15.92 8.01 5.19
CA GLU A 203 -16.51 9.18 5.80
C GLU A 203 -17.52 8.76 6.86
N TRP A 204 -17.31 9.19 8.10
CA TRP A 204 -18.19 8.87 9.22
C TRP A 204 -19.19 10.00 9.46
N PRO A 205 -20.47 9.70 9.76
CA PRO A 205 -21.44 10.71 10.10
C PRO A 205 -21.13 11.38 11.44
N GLY A 206 -21.42 12.69 11.53
CA GLY A 206 -21.19 13.48 12.73
C GLY A 206 -19.77 14.05 12.83
N ASN A 207 -19.59 14.98 13.78
CA ASN A 207 -18.32 15.71 13.95
C ASN A 207 -17.42 15.12 15.06
N ASP A 208 -17.84 14.03 15.71
CA ASP A 208 -17.14 13.46 16.84
C ASP A 208 -16.75 12.00 16.56
N PRO A 209 -15.48 11.73 16.27
CA PRO A 209 -15.02 10.37 15.96
C PRO A 209 -15.29 9.33 17.06
N SER A 210 -15.41 9.77 18.32
CA SER A 210 -15.70 8.88 19.44
C SER A 210 -17.12 8.30 19.42
N LYS A 211 -17.99 8.85 18.60
CA LYS A 211 -19.40 8.44 18.42
C LYS A 211 -19.61 7.61 17.15
N ASN A 212 -18.57 7.31 16.41
CA ASN A 212 -18.66 6.51 15.20
C ASN A 212 -19.21 5.10 15.50
N VAL A 213 -20.25 4.70 14.77
CA VAL A 213 -20.88 3.39 14.90
C VAL A 213 -20.42 2.51 13.73
N LYS A 214 -19.92 1.33 14.06
CA LYS A 214 -19.42 0.38 13.05
C LYS A 214 -20.48 0.08 11.99
N GLY A 215 -20.14 0.27 10.73
CA GLY A 215 -21.02 0.02 9.59
C GLY A 215 -21.83 1.24 9.13
N GLU A 216 -21.72 2.40 9.79
CA GLU A 216 -22.40 3.63 9.40
C GLU A 216 -21.54 4.56 8.52
N TYR A 217 -20.28 4.19 8.23
CA TYR A 217 -19.45 4.99 7.34
C TYR A 217 -19.97 4.97 5.90
N GLN A 218 -19.75 6.07 5.20
CA GLN A 218 -20.11 6.26 3.81
C GLN A 218 -18.85 6.37 2.93
N THR A 219 -18.97 5.95 1.69
CA THR A 219 -17.90 6.12 0.71
C THR A 219 -18.05 7.46 -0.01
N TYR A 220 -16.94 8.02 -0.47
CA TYR A 220 -16.91 9.23 -1.26
C TYR A 220 -15.97 9.07 -2.47
N GLU A 221 -15.92 10.08 -3.33
CA GLU A 221 -15.09 10.09 -4.52
C GLU A 221 -13.65 10.49 -4.18
N PRO A 222 -12.66 9.56 -4.22
CA PRO A 222 -11.27 9.89 -3.95
C PRO A 222 -10.64 10.72 -5.08
N VAL A 223 -9.47 11.33 -4.81
CA VAL A 223 -8.82 12.29 -5.71
C VAL A 223 -8.61 11.75 -7.12
N PHE A 224 -8.13 10.51 -7.27
CA PHE A 224 -7.91 9.92 -8.61
C PHE A 224 -9.23 9.73 -9.37
N TYR A 225 -10.30 9.28 -8.71
CA TYR A 225 -11.62 9.14 -9.34
C TYR A 225 -12.15 10.49 -9.79
N LYS A 226 -11.99 11.52 -8.96
CA LYS A 226 -12.37 12.88 -9.32
C LYS A 226 -11.57 13.43 -10.48
N MET A 227 -10.26 13.13 -10.55
CA MET A 227 -9.41 13.43 -11.70
C MET A 227 -9.99 12.86 -13.00
N VAL A 228 -10.39 11.59 -12.97
CA VAL A 228 -10.99 10.90 -14.13
C VAL A 228 -12.36 11.51 -14.48
N ASN A 229 -13.21 11.76 -13.50
CA ASN A 229 -14.55 12.33 -13.70
C ASN A 229 -14.50 13.77 -14.22
N GLN A 230 -13.49 14.53 -13.82
CA GLN A 230 -13.20 15.86 -14.41
C GLN A 230 -12.56 15.76 -15.82
N LYS A 231 -12.34 14.55 -16.34
CA LYS A 231 -11.72 14.28 -17.67
C LYS A 231 -10.30 14.83 -17.80
N LEU A 232 -9.58 14.92 -16.70
CA LEU A 232 -8.20 15.38 -16.65
C LEU A 232 -7.20 14.23 -16.94
N SER A 233 -7.63 12.99 -16.77
CA SER A 233 -6.84 11.78 -17.06
C SER A 233 -7.74 10.64 -17.53
N LEU A 234 -7.15 9.67 -18.22
CA LEU A 234 -7.78 8.35 -18.41
C LEU A 234 -7.82 7.62 -17.06
N PRO A 235 -8.72 6.62 -16.90
CA PRO A 235 -8.85 5.85 -15.65
C PRO A 235 -7.70 4.84 -15.46
N THR A 236 -6.47 5.31 -15.64
CA THR A 236 -5.25 4.51 -15.60
C THR A 236 -4.17 5.31 -14.92
N PHE A 237 -3.44 4.69 -14.01
CA PHE A 237 -2.18 5.23 -13.51
C PHE A 237 -1.09 4.16 -13.51
N SER A 238 0.16 4.58 -13.52
CA SER A 238 1.29 3.66 -13.53
C SER A 238 2.33 4.05 -12.50
N PHE A 239 2.93 3.04 -11.89
CA PHE A 239 3.93 3.17 -10.86
C PHE A 239 5.19 2.39 -11.24
N ALA A 240 6.32 3.09 -11.28
CA ALA A 240 7.62 2.53 -11.61
C ALA A 240 8.65 3.01 -10.59
N PRO A 241 8.83 2.32 -9.46
CA PRO A 241 9.84 2.71 -8.47
C PRO A 241 11.24 2.50 -9.01
N GLN A 242 12.20 3.27 -8.49
CA GLN A 242 13.63 3.01 -8.71
C GLN A 242 14.31 2.64 -7.40
N ARG A 243 15.29 1.75 -7.51
CA ARG A 243 16.22 1.45 -6.42
C ARG A 243 17.21 2.59 -6.28
N ASN A 244 17.77 2.75 -5.07
CA ASN A 244 18.83 3.72 -4.76
C ASN A 244 18.40 5.18 -4.66
N GLY A 245 17.12 5.45 -4.43
CA GLY A 245 16.64 6.79 -4.10
C GLY A 245 16.46 7.74 -5.29
N ASP A 246 16.80 7.32 -6.51
CA ASP A 246 16.73 8.21 -7.67
C ASP A 246 15.58 7.83 -8.63
N ASN A 247 14.59 8.74 -8.72
CA ASN A 247 13.70 8.90 -9.87
C ASN A 247 12.87 7.70 -10.34
N GLY A 248 12.15 7.03 -9.43
CA GLY A 248 10.93 6.33 -9.79
C GLY A 248 9.85 7.33 -10.24
N TYR A 249 8.75 6.85 -10.78
CA TYR A 249 7.68 7.68 -11.29
C TYR A 249 6.30 7.14 -10.92
N LEU A 250 5.39 8.05 -10.61
CA LEU A 250 3.95 7.86 -10.70
C LEU A 250 3.46 8.65 -11.92
N SER A 251 2.62 8.05 -12.74
CA SER A 251 2.03 8.73 -13.90
C SER A 251 0.54 8.46 -14.02
N PHE A 252 -0.19 9.39 -14.62
CA PHE A 252 -1.62 9.31 -14.85
C PHE A 252 -1.93 9.32 -16.35
N GLY A 253 -2.92 8.52 -16.77
CA GLY A 253 -3.38 8.42 -18.15
C GLY A 253 -2.45 7.63 -19.10
N GLY A 254 -1.37 7.04 -18.58
CA GLY A 254 -0.40 6.29 -19.36
C GLY A 254 0.80 5.82 -18.53
N ILE A 255 1.89 5.48 -19.20
CA ILE A 255 3.13 5.02 -18.56
C ILE A 255 4.18 6.15 -18.51
N PRO A 256 5.05 6.18 -17.48
CA PRO A 256 6.17 7.11 -17.43
C PRO A 256 7.31 6.66 -18.38
N PRO A 257 8.24 7.58 -18.73
CA PRO A 257 9.37 7.27 -19.61
C PRO A 257 10.46 6.47 -18.90
N VAL A 258 10.22 5.17 -18.69
CA VAL A 258 11.16 4.25 -18.02
C VAL A 258 11.69 3.17 -18.96
N ASN A 259 12.90 2.70 -18.69
CA ASN A 259 13.48 1.60 -19.44
C ASN A 259 12.89 0.27 -18.99
N THR A 260 12.38 -0.52 -19.92
CA THR A 260 11.81 -1.85 -19.69
C THR A 260 12.55 -2.92 -20.48
N THR A 261 12.38 -4.17 -20.10
CA THR A 261 12.96 -5.32 -20.85
C THR A 261 12.05 -5.83 -21.96
N GLY A 262 10.85 -5.26 -22.09
CA GLY A 262 9.81 -5.75 -23.01
C GLY A 262 9.03 -6.98 -22.52
N LYS A 263 9.41 -7.60 -21.39
CA LYS A 263 8.59 -8.65 -20.78
C LYS A 263 7.38 -8.01 -20.13
N THR A 264 6.20 -8.28 -20.67
CA THR A 264 4.94 -7.69 -20.24
C THR A 264 3.87 -8.77 -20.07
N ALA A 265 3.04 -8.63 -19.06
CA ALA A 265 1.85 -9.45 -18.86
C ALA A 265 0.72 -8.62 -18.26
N SER A 266 -0.50 -8.97 -18.63
CA SER A 266 -1.72 -8.44 -18.03
C SER A 266 -2.45 -9.52 -17.23
N THR A 267 -3.17 -9.09 -16.20
CA THR A 267 -4.03 -9.95 -15.38
C THR A 267 -5.25 -9.15 -14.92
N ALA A 268 -6.40 -9.81 -14.82
CA ALA A 268 -7.61 -9.15 -14.32
C ALA A 268 -7.45 -8.74 -12.84
N ILE A 269 -8.00 -7.58 -12.50
CA ILE A 269 -8.28 -7.22 -11.10
C ILE A 269 -9.50 -8.03 -10.68
N LEU A 270 -9.38 -8.79 -9.60
CA LEU A 270 -10.42 -9.68 -9.11
C LEU A 270 -11.20 -8.99 -7.99
N SER A 271 -12.51 -8.92 -8.16
CA SER A 271 -13.40 -8.43 -7.10
C SER A 271 -13.30 -9.31 -5.87
N ASN A 272 -13.28 -8.69 -4.69
CA ASN A 272 -13.37 -9.44 -3.43
C ASN A 272 -14.80 -9.99 -3.29
N GLN A 273 -14.94 -11.31 -3.41
CA GLN A 273 -16.16 -11.97 -2.99
C GLN A 273 -16.19 -12.05 -1.48
N VAL A 274 -16.93 -11.16 -0.83
CA VAL A 274 -17.24 -11.31 0.58
C VAL A 274 -18.24 -12.46 0.71
N THR A 275 -17.79 -13.63 1.12
CA THR A 275 -18.65 -14.74 1.51
C THR A 275 -19.39 -14.36 2.79
N SER A 276 -20.54 -13.74 2.63
CA SER A 276 -21.51 -13.49 3.68
C SER A 276 -22.76 -14.29 3.35
N THR A 277 -23.55 -14.65 4.37
CA THR A 277 -24.86 -15.28 4.24
C THR A 277 -25.93 -14.38 3.60
N VAL A 278 -25.55 -13.19 3.16
CA VAL A 278 -26.33 -12.23 2.37
C VAL A 278 -25.83 -12.30 0.93
N PRO A 279 -26.70 -12.06 -0.11
CA PRO A 279 -26.30 -12.13 -1.51
C PRO A 279 -24.98 -11.41 -1.75
N THR A 280 -24.03 -12.10 -2.36
CA THR A 280 -22.67 -11.63 -2.65
C THR A 280 -22.71 -10.29 -3.38
N ILE A 281 -22.30 -9.21 -2.69
CA ILE A 281 -22.02 -7.95 -3.34
C ILE A 281 -20.54 -8.05 -3.77
N GLU A 282 -20.31 -8.14 -5.07
CA GLU A 282 -18.97 -8.00 -5.62
C GLU A 282 -18.52 -6.55 -5.38
N ARG A 283 -17.40 -6.37 -4.68
CA ARG A 283 -16.78 -5.08 -4.45
C ARG A 283 -15.36 -5.09 -4.95
N ASP A 284 -15.03 -4.11 -5.75
CA ASP A 284 -13.65 -3.81 -6.10
C ASP A 284 -13.07 -2.97 -4.96
N ASP A 285 -12.38 -3.60 -4.02
CA ASP A 285 -11.82 -2.92 -2.85
C ASP A 285 -10.32 -2.70 -3.00
N PHE A 286 -9.59 -3.76 -3.35
CA PHE A 286 -8.14 -3.76 -3.53
C PHE A 286 -7.78 -4.22 -4.93
N TYR A 287 -6.56 -3.91 -5.35
CA TYR A 287 -5.98 -4.45 -6.59
C TYR A 287 -5.58 -5.91 -6.39
N ASN A 288 -6.59 -6.78 -6.24
CA ASN A 288 -6.39 -8.22 -6.11
C ASN A 288 -6.10 -8.85 -7.45
N ILE A 289 -5.02 -9.61 -7.52
CA ILE A 289 -4.62 -10.36 -8.71
C ILE A 289 -4.32 -11.81 -8.37
N LYS A 290 -4.40 -12.66 -9.38
CA LYS A 290 -3.96 -14.05 -9.27
C LYS A 290 -2.47 -14.15 -9.61
N ILE A 291 -1.68 -14.65 -8.66
CA ILE A 291 -0.34 -15.16 -8.92
C ILE A 291 -0.51 -16.60 -9.35
N GLU A 292 -0.11 -16.91 -10.59
CA GLU A 292 -0.31 -18.26 -11.18
C GLU A 292 0.65 -19.29 -10.59
N GLY A 293 1.80 -18.84 -10.09
CA GLY A 293 2.78 -19.66 -9.42
C GLY A 293 4.00 -18.88 -8.97
N THR A 294 4.84 -19.53 -8.18
CA THR A 294 6.14 -18.97 -7.77
C THR A 294 7.23 -20.01 -7.97
N THR A 295 8.34 -19.59 -8.57
CA THR A 295 9.53 -20.42 -8.73
C THR A 295 10.61 -19.93 -7.79
N VAL A 296 11.17 -20.84 -6.97
CA VAL A 296 12.24 -20.57 -6.01
C VAL A 296 13.39 -21.51 -6.29
N THR A 297 14.57 -20.99 -6.63
CA THR A 297 15.79 -21.76 -6.82
C THR A 297 16.76 -21.44 -5.69
N ALA A 298 17.09 -22.45 -4.88
CA ALA A 298 17.90 -22.30 -3.68
C ALA A 298 19.31 -21.76 -4.00
N ALA A 299 19.83 -20.89 -3.11
CA ALA A 299 21.17 -20.32 -3.22
C ALA A 299 22.27 -21.39 -3.04
N LYS A 300 22.04 -22.34 -2.13
CA LYS A 300 22.99 -23.43 -1.85
C LYS A 300 22.82 -24.59 -2.83
N LYS A 301 23.93 -25.01 -3.43
CA LYS A 301 23.98 -26.24 -4.23
C LYS A 301 24.05 -27.46 -3.31
N ASN A 302 23.20 -28.46 -3.55
CA ASN A 302 23.31 -29.75 -2.91
C ASN A 302 23.94 -30.76 -3.89
N LYS A 303 25.12 -31.33 -3.56
CA LYS A 303 25.89 -32.23 -4.44
C LYS A 303 26.07 -31.70 -5.87
N GLY A 304 26.34 -30.37 -6.00
CA GLY A 304 26.55 -29.70 -7.29
C GLY A 304 25.26 -29.30 -8.04
N LYS A 305 24.07 -29.66 -7.56
CA LYS A 305 22.77 -29.31 -8.17
C LYS A 305 22.06 -28.25 -7.33
N THR A 306 21.40 -27.31 -7.98
CA THR A 306 20.48 -26.35 -7.35
C THR A 306 19.08 -26.98 -7.29
N ASN A 307 18.44 -26.87 -6.12
CA ASN A 307 17.05 -27.27 -5.98
C ASN A 307 16.14 -26.11 -6.43
N THR A 308 15.20 -26.42 -7.31
CA THR A 308 14.14 -25.49 -7.72
C THR A 308 12.80 -26.04 -7.26
N THR A 309 12.04 -25.20 -6.57
CA THR A 309 10.69 -25.51 -6.09
C THR A 309 9.69 -24.62 -6.82
N HIS A 310 8.57 -25.22 -7.21
CA HIS A 310 7.42 -24.51 -7.77
C HIS A 310 6.30 -24.50 -6.74
N PHE A 311 5.77 -23.32 -6.45
CA PHE A 311 4.63 -23.14 -5.56
C PHE A 311 3.36 -22.83 -6.38
N GLN A 312 2.24 -23.31 -5.89
CA GLN A 312 0.93 -23.18 -6.54
C GLN A 312 0.41 -21.73 -6.58
N SER A 313 -0.69 -21.50 -7.28
CA SER A 313 -1.33 -20.20 -7.41
C SER A 313 -1.95 -19.71 -6.09
N PHE A 314 -1.98 -18.40 -5.91
CA PHE A 314 -2.63 -17.70 -4.79
C PHE A 314 -3.10 -16.31 -5.22
N LEU A 315 -3.94 -15.67 -4.38
CA LEU A 315 -4.38 -14.30 -4.59
C LEU A 315 -3.51 -13.34 -3.80
N ALA A 316 -3.20 -12.19 -4.38
CA ALA A 316 -2.42 -11.14 -3.73
C ALA A 316 -2.92 -9.74 -4.10
N ILE A 317 -2.91 -8.86 -3.11
CA ILE A 317 -3.13 -7.41 -3.27
C ILE A 317 -1.82 -6.79 -3.75
N VAL A 318 -1.89 -5.85 -4.68
CA VAL A 318 -0.74 -5.04 -5.11
C VAL A 318 -0.78 -3.71 -4.35
N ASP A 319 0.19 -3.52 -3.43
CA ASP A 319 0.15 -2.44 -2.45
C ASP A 319 1.48 -1.68 -2.36
N THR A 320 1.47 -0.41 -2.77
CA THR A 320 2.63 0.50 -2.67
C THR A 320 2.87 0.98 -1.23
N GLY A 321 1.86 0.92 -0.37
CA GLY A 321 1.95 1.26 1.06
C GLY A 321 2.65 0.20 1.90
N THR A 322 2.84 -1.01 1.36
CA THR A 322 3.52 -2.13 2.01
C THR A 322 4.95 -2.28 1.52
N THR A 323 5.92 -2.27 2.45
CA THR A 323 7.36 -2.34 2.14
C THR A 323 7.79 -3.70 1.60
N VAL A 324 7.41 -4.78 2.30
CA VAL A 324 7.79 -6.17 1.98
C VAL A 324 6.64 -6.89 1.28
N THR A 325 6.91 -8.10 0.82
CA THR A 325 5.86 -8.96 0.27
C THR A 325 5.41 -9.97 1.33
N TYR A 326 4.12 -10.03 1.66
CA TYR A 326 3.55 -11.03 2.56
C TYR A 326 3.03 -12.22 1.75
N LEU A 327 3.48 -13.41 2.08
CA LEU A 327 3.27 -14.63 1.30
C LEU A 327 2.62 -15.74 2.15
N PRO A 328 2.03 -16.77 1.52
CA PRO A 328 1.56 -17.96 2.23
C PRO A 328 2.66 -18.55 3.12
N THR A 329 2.33 -18.97 4.34
CA THR A 329 3.28 -19.56 5.31
C THR A 329 4.16 -20.65 4.68
N ALA A 330 3.56 -21.54 3.87
CA ALA A 330 4.31 -22.59 3.21
C ALA A 330 5.34 -22.05 2.20
N LEU A 331 4.99 -21.01 1.44
CA LEU A 331 5.90 -20.37 0.48
C LEU A 331 7.00 -19.59 1.22
N SER A 332 6.66 -18.84 2.26
CA SER A 332 7.62 -18.11 3.09
C SER A 332 8.67 -19.05 3.69
N THR A 333 8.24 -20.21 4.18
CA THR A 333 9.13 -21.27 4.70
C THR A 333 10.07 -21.82 3.61
N ILE A 334 9.55 -22.07 2.40
CA ILE A 334 10.36 -22.51 1.25
C ILE A 334 11.44 -21.48 0.93
N ILE A 335 11.05 -20.20 0.85
CA ILE A 335 11.99 -19.13 0.50
C ILE A 335 13.04 -18.98 1.61
N ALA A 336 12.63 -18.93 2.89
CA ALA A 336 13.54 -18.81 4.03
C ALA A 336 14.62 -19.91 4.03
N ASN A 337 14.23 -21.16 3.80
CA ASN A 337 15.15 -22.31 3.73
C ASN A 337 16.04 -22.30 2.46
N SER A 338 15.70 -21.47 1.48
CA SER A 338 16.43 -21.37 0.20
C SER A 338 17.56 -20.37 0.22
N PHE A 339 17.69 -19.53 1.26
CA PHE A 339 18.86 -18.67 1.50
C PHE A 339 20.10 -19.47 1.89
N ASN A 340 21.28 -18.87 1.78
CA ASN A 340 22.51 -19.45 2.27
C ASN A 340 23.37 -18.42 3.04
N PRO A 341 23.45 -18.50 4.38
CA PRO A 341 22.70 -19.41 5.27
C PRO A 341 21.19 -19.16 5.21
N ALA A 342 20.39 -20.13 5.68
CA ALA A 342 18.93 -20.01 5.69
C ALA A 342 18.48 -18.84 6.56
N ALA A 343 17.39 -18.17 6.14
CA ALA A 343 16.76 -17.13 6.94
C ALA A 343 16.04 -17.74 8.15
N THR A 344 16.06 -17.02 9.26
CA THR A 344 15.50 -17.48 10.55
C THR A 344 14.35 -16.55 10.95
N TYR A 345 13.24 -17.11 11.41
CA TYR A 345 12.18 -16.32 12.03
C TYR A 345 12.62 -15.91 13.43
N VAL A 346 12.65 -14.60 13.66
CA VAL A 346 13.09 -14.02 14.95
C VAL A 346 11.86 -13.61 15.75
N ASN A 347 11.55 -14.35 16.81
CA ASN A 347 10.34 -14.15 17.63
C ASN A 347 10.27 -12.75 18.27
N THR A 348 11.41 -12.14 18.57
CA THR A 348 11.45 -10.80 19.19
C THR A 348 11.05 -9.70 18.23
N SER A 349 11.41 -9.84 16.96
CA SER A 349 11.03 -8.92 15.87
C SER A 349 9.75 -9.36 15.15
N GLY A 350 9.43 -10.65 15.18
CA GLY A 350 8.26 -11.22 14.50
C GLY A 350 8.42 -11.29 12.99
N ILE A 351 9.66 -11.31 12.49
CA ILE A 351 9.98 -11.34 11.06
C ILE A 351 11.07 -12.36 10.75
N TYR A 352 11.21 -12.71 9.47
CA TYR A 352 12.37 -13.43 8.99
C TYR A 352 13.57 -12.49 8.84
N GLU A 353 14.72 -12.95 9.33
CA GLU A 353 16.00 -12.26 9.23
C GLU A 353 17.10 -13.19 8.72
N VAL A 354 18.17 -12.58 8.19
CA VAL A 354 19.31 -13.30 7.61
C VAL A 354 20.59 -12.49 7.81
N PRO A 355 21.77 -13.11 7.89
CA PRO A 355 23.01 -12.35 7.82
C PRO A 355 23.04 -11.46 6.58
N CYS A 356 23.40 -10.17 6.74
CA CYS A 356 23.35 -9.19 5.64
C CYS A 356 24.22 -9.57 4.43
N ASN A 357 25.23 -10.44 4.63
CA ASN A 357 26.08 -11.01 3.58
C ASN A 357 25.63 -12.38 3.07
N ALA A 358 24.43 -12.86 3.46
CA ALA A 358 23.88 -14.10 2.96
C ALA A 358 23.64 -14.05 1.43
N THR A 359 23.57 -15.22 0.83
CA THR A 359 23.18 -15.33 -0.58
C THR A 359 21.69 -15.62 -0.68
N ALA A 360 20.96 -14.74 -1.34
CA ALA A 360 19.53 -14.90 -1.58
C ALA A 360 19.25 -15.96 -2.66
N PRO A 361 18.09 -16.65 -2.59
CA PRO A 361 17.62 -17.53 -3.66
C PRO A 361 17.27 -16.74 -4.92
N LYS A 362 17.19 -17.40 -6.07
CA LYS A 362 16.54 -16.85 -7.26
C LYS A 362 15.05 -17.10 -7.15
N MET A 363 14.26 -16.05 -7.31
CA MET A 363 12.81 -16.10 -7.17
C MET A 363 12.12 -15.39 -8.33
N ALA A 364 10.98 -15.94 -8.77
CA ALA A 364 10.12 -15.29 -9.75
C ALA A 364 8.65 -15.60 -9.47
N PHE A 365 7.79 -14.60 -9.65
CA PHE A 365 6.34 -14.75 -9.69
C PHE A 365 5.87 -14.92 -11.13
N THR A 366 4.94 -15.85 -11.37
CA THR A 366 4.28 -16.02 -12.66
C THR A 366 2.94 -15.28 -12.66
N ILE A 367 2.79 -14.30 -13.56
CA ILE A 367 1.58 -13.50 -13.75
C ILE A 367 1.32 -13.45 -15.25
N GLY A 368 0.09 -13.79 -15.70
CA GLY A 368 -0.26 -13.82 -17.12
C GLY A 368 0.71 -14.69 -17.94
N SER A 369 1.12 -15.83 -17.39
CA SER A 369 2.09 -16.78 -17.98
C SER A 369 3.51 -16.21 -18.17
N VAL A 370 3.83 -15.04 -17.61
CA VAL A 370 5.16 -14.41 -17.65
C VAL A 370 5.83 -14.46 -16.28
N ASN A 371 7.10 -14.84 -16.25
CA ASN A 371 7.89 -14.88 -15.02
C ASN A 371 8.57 -13.53 -14.77
N PHE A 372 8.21 -12.88 -13.67
CA PHE A 372 8.81 -11.65 -13.14
C PHE A 372 9.80 -11.99 -12.03
N THR A 373 11.08 -11.82 -12.32
CA THR A 373 12.17 -12.17 -11.41
C THR A 373 12.36 -11.07 -10.36
N ILE A 374 12.49 -11.47 -9.10
CA ILE A 374 12.82 -10.58 -7.99
C ILE A 374 14.34 -10.45 -7.87
N SER A 375 14.81 -9.21 -7.72
CA SER A 375 16.23 -8.96 -7.48
C SER A 375 16.67 -9.51 -6.13
N PRO A 376 17.86 -10.13 -6.04
CA PRO A 376 18.46 -10.49 -4.76
C PRO A 376 18.60 -9.29 -3.80
N ALA A 377 18.79 -8.08 -4.32
CA ALA A 377 18.88 -6.86 -3.51
C ALA A 377 17.56 -6.49 -2.81
N ASP A 378 16.41 -6.95 -3.32
CA ASP A 378 15.13 -6.76 -2.64
C ASP A 378 14.82 -7.89 -1.67
N LEU A 379 15.54 -9.01 -1.76
CA LEU A 379 15.35 -10.16 -0.87
C LEU A 379 16.17 -10.05 0.42
N ILE A 380 17.25 -9.24 0.44
CA ILE A 380 18.02 -8.93 1.65
C ILE A 380 18.02 -7.41 1.81
N MET A 381 17.25 -6.92 2.76
CA MET A 381 17.03 -5.49 2.96
C MET A 381 18.15 -4.89 3.81
N GLN A 382 19.30 -4.64 3.21
CA GLN A 382 20.48 -4.12 3.94
C GLN A 382 20.24 -2.82 4.71
N PRO A 383 19.42 -1.86 4.25
CA PRO A 383 19.07 -0.69 5.05
C PRO A 383 18.29 -1.01 6.32
N GLN A 384 17.68 -2.20 6.40
CA GLN A 384 16.91 -2.69 7.55
C GLN A 384 17.76 -3.64 8.42
N PHE A 385 18.95 -3.17 8.81
CA PHE A 385 19.82 -3.86 9.76
C PHE A 385 19.26 -3.73 11.18
N ASP A 386 19.01 -4.86 11.84
CA ASP A 386 18.67 -4.88 13.26
C ASP A 386 19.94 -4.93 14.11
N SER A 387 20.22 -3.83 14.79
CA SER A 387 21.39 -3.74 15.68
C SER A 387 21.32 -4.67 16.90
N SER A 388 20.14 -5.16 17.26
CA SER A 388 19.96 -6.10 18.38
C SER A 388 20.28 -7.54 18.01
N THR A 389 20.04 -7.93 16.76
CA THR A 389 20.32 -9.27 16.24
C THR A 389 21.59 -9.32 15.39
N GLY A 390 22.05 -8.19 14.86
CA GLY A 390 23.15 -8.12 13.88
C GLY A 390 22.77 -8.67 12.50
N LEU A 391 21.46 -8.76 12.20
CA LEU A 391 20.91 -9.35 10.99
C LEU A 391 20.19 -8.31 10.14
N CYS A 392 19.93 -8.63 8.89
CA CYS A 392 19.10 -7.87 7.97
C CYS A 392 17.72 -8.53 7.82
N ALA A 393 16.66 -7.70 7.77
CA ALA A 393 15.34 -8.17 7.41
C ALA A 393 15.34 -8.74 5.99
N VAL A 394 14.48 -9.72 5.72
CA VAL A 394 14.26 -10.22 4.36
C VAL A 394 13.06 -9.51 3.72
N GLY A 395 13.09 -9.40 2.39
CA GLY A 395 12.06 -8.68 1.61
C GLY A 395 10.71 -9.39 1.52
N PHE A 396 10.53 -10.52 2.20
CA PHE A 396 9.25 -11.20 2.33
C PHE A 396 8.99 -11.55 3.79
N GLN A 397 7.71 -11.69 4.14
CA GLN A 397 7.31 -12.12 5.47
C GLN A 397 6.17 -13.13 5.38
N ASP A 398 5.93 -13.82 6.48
CA ASP A 398 4.82 -14.74 6.59
C ASP A 398 3.49 -13.98 6.65
N GLY A 399 2.65 -14.19 5.65
CA GLY A 399 1.30 -13.62 5.56
C GLY A 399 0.22 -14.52 6.18
N GLY A 400 0.60 -15.66 6.77
CA GLY A 400 -0.35 -16.62 7.33
C GLY A 400 -0.90 -17.59 6.28
N ASN A 401 -2.05 -18.18 6.61
CA ASN A 401 -2.71 -19.16 5.75
C ASN A 401 -3.95 -18.61 5.05
N ASP A 402 -4.32 -17.37 5.31
CA ASP A 402 -5.53 -16.74 4.78
C ASP A 402 -5.19 -15.77 3.66
N SER A 403 -5.87 -15.92 2.53
CA SER A 403 -5.82 -15.02 1.37
C SER A 403 -6.73 -13.79 1.60
N PRO A 404 -6.47 -12.65 0.96
CA PRO A 404 -5.39 -12.38 0.02
C PRO A 404 -4.06 -12.04 0.72
N TYR A 405 -2.96 -12.34 0.01
CA TYR A 405 -1.62 -11.95 0.41
C TYR A 405 -1.26 -10.56 -0.14
N THR A 406 -0.02 -10.05 0.06
CA THR A 406 0.32 -8.70 -0.38
C THR A 406 1.64 -8.70 -1.14
N LEU A 407 1.62 -8.17 -2.37
CA LEU A 407 2.82 -7.83 -3.14
C LEU A 407 3.18 -6.36 -2.88
N GLY A 408 4.13 -6.14 -1.99
CA GLY A 408 4.64 -4.81 -1.65
C GLY A 408 5.89 -4.43 -2.43
N GLY A 409 6.67 -3.50 -1.87
CA GLY A 409 7.87 -2.93 -2.49
C GLY A 409 8.86 -3.95 -3.01
N THR A 410 9.05 -5.08 -2.32
CA THR A 410 9.94 -6.17 -2.78
C THR A 410 9.60 -6.66 -4.19
N PHE A 411 8.31 -6.77 -4.52
CA PHE A 411 7.87 -7.09 -5.88
C PHE A 411 7.90 -5.87 -6.79
N LEU A 412 7.31 -4.77 -6.33
CA LEU A 412 7.10 -3.56 -7.11
C LEU A 412 8.40 -2.95 -7.63
N ASN A 413 9.50 -3.05 -6.89
CA ASN A 413 10.82 -2.57 -7.32
C ASN A 413 11.33 -3.23 -8.62
N ASN A 414 10.69 -4.29 -9.10
CA ASN A 414 11.15 -5.06 -10.26
C ASN A 414 10.30 -4.81 -11.51
N VAL A 415 9.21 -4.07 -11.39
CA VAL A 415 8.21 -3.91 -12.45
C VAL A 415 7.71 -2.46 -12.56
N LEU A 416 7.40 -2.05 -13.77
CA LEU A 416 6.44 -1.00 -14.04
C LEU A 416 5.05 -1.63 -13.87
N SER A 417 4.28 -1.14 -12.91
CA SER A 417 2.91 -1.59 -12.61
C SER A 417 1.92 -0.58 -13.16
N THR A 418 1.04 -0.99 -14.05
CA THR A 418 -0.05 -0.17 -14.59
C THR A 418 -1.38 -0.67 -14.03
N PHE A 419 -2.14 0.23 -13.44
CA PHE A 419 -3.44 0.03 -12.83
C PHE A 419 -4.49 0.62 -13.77
N ASP A 420 -5.22 -0.22 -14.49
CA ASP A 420 -6.27 0.21 -15.42
C ASP A 420 -7.64 -0.07 -14.77
N LEU A 421 -8.22 0.98 -14.18
CA LEU A 421 -9.52 0.89 -13.54
C LEU A 421 -10.66 0.85 -14.56
N GLY A 422 -10.41 1.35 -15.78
CA GLY A 422 -11.41 1.30 -16.85
C GLY A 422 -11.57 -0.10 -17.45
N ALA A 423 -10.49 -0.88 -17.50
CA ALA A 423 -10.49 -2.25 -17.96
C ALA A 423 -10.60 -3.27 -16.81
N LEU A 424 -10.47 -2.85 -15.55
CA LEU A 424 -10.29 -3.71 -14.37
C LEU A 424 -9.13 -4.70 -14.59
N GLU A 425 -7.99 -4.17 -15.00
CA GLU A 425 -6.81 -4.96 -15.35
C GLU A 425 -5.55 -4.34 -14.74
N MET A 426 -4.66 -5.19 -14.27
CA MET A 426 -3.29 -4.80 -13.97
C MET A 426 -2.35 -5.28 -15.06
N ARG A 427 -1.38 -4.44 -15.41
CA ARG A 427 -0.32 -4.79 -16.34
C ARG A 427 1.02 -4.58 -15.68
N PHE A 428 1.89 -5.57 -15.84
CA PHE A 428 3.25 -5.53 -15.34
C PHE A 428 4.22 -5.61 -16.49
N THR A 429 5.22 -4.73 -16.48
CA THR A 429 6.35 -4.76 -17.44
C THR A 429 7.65 -4.79 -16.66
N ALA A 430 8.48 -5.79 -16.90
CA ALA A 430 9.74 -5.93 -16.19
C ALA A 430 10.69 -4.75 -16.50
N LEU A 431 11.20 -4.09 -15.44
CA LEU A 431 12.13 -2.96 -15.56
C LEU A 431 13.50 -3.42 -16.07
N GLY A 432 14.15 -2.57 -16.86
CA GLY A 432 15.46 -2.84 -17.44
C GLY A 432 16.59 -2.86 -16.39
N ARG A 433 17.68 -3.59 -16.69
CA ARG A 433 18.82 -3.77 -15.78
C ARG A 433 19.53 -2.49 -15.35
N ASN A 434 19.40 -1.39 -16.11
CA ASN A 434 20.02 -0.11 -15.73
C ASN A 434 19.39 0.52 -14.48
N ASN A 435 18.24 0.01 -14.04
CA ASN A 435 17.59 0.36 -12.78
C ASN A 435 18.13 -0.48 -11.60
N TRP A 436 19.18 -1.31 -11.81
CA TRP A 436 19.70 -2.29 -10.86
C TRP A 436 21.08 -1.95 -10.30
N LYS A 437 21.57 -0.73 -10.50
CA LYS A 437 22.88 -0.29 -9.98
C LYS A 437 22.78 0.31 -8.60
#